data_0d0e6d9f953955c31829076c9c5da0d6
#
_entry.id   0d0e6d9f953955c31829076c9c5da0d6
#
_cell.length_a   1.000
_cell.length_b   1.000
_cell.length_c   1.000
_cell.angle_alpha   90.00
_cell.angle_beta   90.00
_cell.angle_gamma   90.00
#
_symmetry.space_group_name_H-M   'P 1'
#
loop_
_entity.id
_entity.type
_entity.pdbx_description
1 polymer ?
#
loop_
_entity_poly.entity_id
_entity_poly.type
_entity_poly.pdbx_seq_one_letter_code
_entity_poly.pdbx_strand_id
1 'polypeptide(L)'
;MNPTACAKPERTTHMIENPDTLFKQISHGVYVIGVSDGTHQNAFTAAWVMQVSFDPPLLAISINPEHYSFQLLQAGGVCTVNVLGSDQNAIAEHFGRSARDKMAGFQWQQDQTGAPILSESLVYFDCQVSHYTDAGDHKIAVCKVIAAARLNEGRPLLYNQTGDMDGSSELYE
;
A
#
# COMPACT_ATOMS: atom_id res chain seq x y z
N MET A 1 -45.78 -42.73 -2.09
CA MET A 1 -44.73 -42.02 -2.84
C MET A 1 -44.08 -41.05 -1.87
N ASN A 2 -42.86 -41.35 -1.43
CA ASN A 2 -42.11 -40.52 -0.47
C ASN A 2 -41.27 -39.48 -1.29
N PRO A 3 -41.36 -38.19 -1.00
CA PRO A 3 -40.48 -37.25 -1.66
C PRO A 3 -39.07 -37.33 -1.08
N THR A 4 -38.12 -37.67 -1.92
CA THR A 4 -36.68 -37.71 -1.65
C THR A 4 -36.23 -36.32 -1.22
N ALA A 5 -35.83 -36.15 0.02
CA ALA A 5 -35.24 -34.93 0.53
C ALA A 5 -33.89 -34.69 -0.20
N CYS A 6 -33.82 -33.60 -0.95
CA CYS A 6 -32.59 -33.12 -1.55
C CYS A 6 -31.67 -32.65 -0.43
N ALA A 7 -30.62 -33.43 -0.14
CA ALA A 7 -29.57 -33.07 0.82
C ALA A 7 -28.87 -31.80 0.28
N LYS A 8 -28.88 -30.73 1.07
CA LYS A 8 -28.07 -29.54 0.80
C LYS A 8 -26.59 -29.95 0.84
N PRO A 9 -25.78 -29.49 -0.12
CA PRO A 9 -24.34 -29.77 -0.08
C PRO A 9 -23.77 -29.19 1.22
N GLU A 10 -23.09 -30.03 2.01
CA GLU A 10 -22.29 -29.59 3.14
C GLU A 10 -21.26 -28.60 2.63
N ARG A 11 -21.27 -27.37 3.13
CA ARG A 11 -20.19 -26.41 2.92
C ARG A 11 -18.98 -26.94 3.67
N THR A 12 -18.07 -27.60 2.97
CA THR A 12 -16.74 -27.88 3.47
C THR A 12 -16.06 -26.52 3.69
N THR A 13 -16.02 -26.08 4.93
CA THR A 13 -15.24 -24.88 5.30
C THR A 13 -13.77 -25.29 5.18
N HIS A 14 -13.17 -25.03 4.02
CA HIS A 14 -11.72 -25.15 3.88
C HIS A 14 -11.08 -24.06 4.73
N MET A 15 -10.49 -24.48 5.86
CA MET A 15 -9.64 -23.57 6.63
C MET A 15 -8.39 -23.30 5.82
N ILE A 16 -8.00 -22.03 5.70
CA ILE A 16 -6.73 -21.64 5.10
C ILE A 16 -5.65 -21.97 6.13
N GLU A 17 -4.75 -22.88 5.79
CA GLU A 17 -3.64 -23.27 6.65
C GLU A 17 -2.55 -22.19 6.57
N ASN A 18 -2.14 -21.60 7.72
CA ASN A 18 -1.07 -20.59 7.83
C ASN A 18 -1.21 -19.45 6.81
N PRO A 19 -2.33 -18.70 6.80
CA PRO A 19 -2.63 -17.73 5.75
C PRO A 19 -1.56 -16.64 5.64
N ASP A 20 -0.94 -16.21 6.74
CA ASP A 20 0.16 -15.26 6.78
C ASP A 20 1.36 -15.72 5.94
N THR A 21 1.79 -16.97 6.10
CA THR A 21 2.93 -17.54 5.35
C THR A 21 2.60 -17.73 3.88
N LEU A 22 1.36 -18.11 3.56
CA LEU A 22 0.92 -18.31 2.17
C LEU A 22 0.83 -16.96 1.42
N PHE A 23 0.27 -15.93 2.02
CA PHE A 23 0.19 -14.61 1.41
C PHE A 23 1.56 -13.97 1.19
N LYS A 24 2.55 -14.24 2.05
CA LYS A 24 3.95 -13.80 1.86
C LYS A 24 4.63 -14.41 0.61
N GLN A 25 4.05 -15.47 0.00
CA GLN A 25 4.55 -15.99 -1.28
C GLN A 25 4.13 -15.14 -2.48
N ILE A 26 3.15 -14.25 -2.33
CA ILE A 26 2.81 -13.30 -3.38
C ILE A 26 3.89 -12.23 -3.41
N SER A 27 4.54 -12.05 -4.58
CA SER A 27 5.61 -11.05 -4.73
C SER A 27 5.04 -9.63 -4.71
N HIS A 28 5.44 -8.86 -3.70
CA HIS A 28 5.15 -7.43 -3.58
C HIS A 28 6.44 -6.64 -3.42
N GLY A 29 6.48 -5.43 -3.96
CA GLY A 29 7.45 -4.41 -3.56
C GLY A 29 7.07 -3.81 -2.21
N VAL A 30 7.98 -2.98 -1.66
CA VAL A 30 7.72 -2.15 -0.48
C VAL A 30 7.87 -0.68 -0.87
N TYR A 31 6.91 0.11 -0.44
CA TYR A 31 6.74 1.49 -0.85
C TYR A 31 6.52 2.40 0.35
N VAL A 32 6.92 3.64 0.23
CA VAL A 32 6.44 4.72 1.10
C VAL A 32 5.40 5.52 0.32
N ILE A 33 4.20 5.60 0.82
CA ILE A 33 3.10 6.38 0.22
C ILE A 33 3.07 7.73 0.90
N GLY A 34 3.41 8.77 0.15
CA GLY A 34 3.26 10.16 0.57
C GLY A 34 1.84 10.64 0.30
N VAL A 35 1.21 11.32 1.25
CA VAL A 35 -0.16 11.84 1.12
C VAL A 35 -0.25 13.28 1.59
N SER A 36 -1.18 14.06 1.00
CA SER A 36 -1.40 15.46 1.33
C SER A 36 -2.88 15.83 1.17
N ASP A 37 -3.39 16.67 2.08
CA ASP A 37 -4.68 17.36 1.92
C ASP A 37 -4.53 18.83 1.42
N GLY A 38 -3.30 19.22 1.07
CA GLY A 38 -2.92 20.58 0.71
C GLY A 38 -2.44 21.43 1.89
N THR A 39 -2.73 21.04 3.13
CA THR A 39 -2.31 21.73 4.36
C THR A 39 -1.41 20.84 5.20
N HIS A 40 -1.78 19.57 5.34
CA HIS A 40 -1.04 18.59 6.12
C HIS A 40 -0.49 17.50 5.20
N GLN A 41 0.66 16.96 5.58
CA GLN A 41 1.31 15.88 4.88
C GLN A 41 1.62 14.74 5.84
N ASN A 42 1.61 13.53 5.32
CA ASN A 42 2.05 12.34 6.04
C ASN A 42 2.61 11.32 5.04
N ALA A 43 3.23 10.27 5.57
CA ALA A 43 3.65 9.13 4.77
C ALA A 43 3.46 7.83 5.56
N PHE A 44 3.30 6.71 4.86
CA PHE A 44 3.17 5.38 5.47
C PHE A 44 3.75 4.32 4.55
N THR A 45 4.18 3.21 5.14
CA THR A 45 4.67 2.06 4.37
C THR A 45 3.50 1.22 3.88
N ALA A 46 3.58 0.81 2.61
CA ALA A 46 2.63 -0.10 1.98
C ALA A 46 3.36 -1.16 1.15
N ALA A 47 2.82 -2.37 1.13
CA ALA A 47 3.25 -3.45 0.24
C ALA A 47 2.20 -3.79 -0.83
N TRP A 48 0.93 -3.49 -0.58
CA TRP A 48 -0.16 -3.85 -1.49
C TRP A 48 -0.42 -2.73 -2.49
N VAL A 49 0.52 -2.62 -3.45
CA VAL A 49 0.49 -1.66 -4.55
C VAL A 49 0.77 -2.40 -5.85
N MET A 50 -0.03 -2.16 -6.88
CA MET A 50 0.18 -2.76 -8.19
C MET A 50 -0.26 -1.85 -9.33
N GLN A 51 0.33 -2.06 -10.51
CA GLN A 51 -0.17 -1.49 -11.75
C GLN A 51 -1.46 -2.20 -12.17
N VAL A 52 -2.49 -1.44 -12.54
CA VAL A 52 -3.80 -1.99 -12.95
C VAL A 52 -4.26 -1.53 -14.33
N SER A 53 -3.55 -0.60 -14.99
CA SER A 53 -3.83 -0.17 -16.35
C SER A 53 -2.58 0.41 -17.02
N PHE A 54 -2.52 0.30 -18.34
CA PHE A 54 -1.49 0.93 -19.18
C PHE A 54 -1.96 2.27 -19.75
N ASP A 55 -3.21 2.36 -20.16
CA ASP A 55 -3.79 3.57 -20.76
C ASP A 55 -5.21 3.82 -20.20
N PRO A 56 -5.42 4.84 -19.38
CA PRO A 56 -4.36 5.63 -18.74
C PRO A 56 -3.50 4.79 -17.77
N PRO A 57 -2.27 5.21 -17.43
CA PRO A 57 -1.44 4.51 -16.46
C PRO A 57 -2.06 4.64 -15.07
N LEU A 58 -2.48 3.51 -14.47
CA LEU A 58 -3.11 3.46 -13.16
C LEU A 58 -2.35 2.54 -12.21
N LEU A 59 -2.30 2.96 -10.94
CA LEU A 59 -1.89 2.15 -9.79
C LEU A 59 -3.08 1.90 -8.87
N ALA A 60 -3.15 0.71 -8.27
CA ALA A 60 -4.03 0.42 -7.15
C ALA A 60 -3.21 0.36 -5.86
N ILE A 61 -3.70 0.98 -4.79
CA ILE A 61 -3.10 1.02 -3.47
C ILE A 61 -4.16 0.55 -2.47
N SER A 62 -3.88 -0.53 -1.74
CA SER A 62 -4.74 -0.98 -0.65
C SER A 62 -4.33 -0.26 0.65
N ILE A 63 -5.29 0.35 1.33
CA ILE A 63 -5.06 1.14 2.54
C ILE A 63 -6.17 0.91 3.56
N ASN A 64 -5.78 0.75 4.84
CA ASN A 64 -6.74 0.68 5.94
C ASN A 64 -7.38 2.06 6.18
N PRO A 65 -8.71 2.18 6.12
CA PRO A 65 -9.42 3.46 6.26
C PRO A 65 -9.34 4.06 7.68
N GLU A 66 -8.93 3.31 8.68
CA GLU A 66 -8.74 3.81 10.05
C GLU A 66 -7.43 4.61 10.21
N HIS A 67 -6.50 4.50 9.26
CA HIS A 67 -5.24 5.23 9.32
C HIS A 67 -5.45 6.73 9.05
N TYR A 68 -4.74 7.57 9.81
CA TYR A 68 -4.73 9.02 9.60
C TYR A 68 -4.32 9.41 8.17
N SER A 69 -3.38 8.68 7.58
CA SER A 69 -2.96 8.90 6.19
C SER A 69 -4.10 8.71 5.17
N PHE A 70 -5.07 7.81 5.46
CA PHE A 70 -6.25 7.66 4.60
C PHE A 70 -7.14 8.90 4.63
N GLN A 71 -7.30 9.54 5.78
CA GLN A 71 -8.08 10.78 5.89
C GLN A 71 -7.46 11.89 5.05
N LEU A 72 -6.13 12.05 5.07
CA LEU A 72 -5.43 13.02 4.23
C LEU A 72 -5.55 12.68 2.74
N LEU A 73 -5.41 11.40 2.38
CA LEU A 73 -5.57 10.93 1.01
C LEU A 73 -6.99 11.17 0.50
N GLN A 74 -8.01 10.93 1.33
CA GLN A 74 -9.41 11.14 0.98
C GLN A 74 -9.74 12.63 0.81
N ALA A 75 -9.19 13.48 1.66
CA ALA A 75 -9.42 14.93 1.63
C ALA A 75 -8.71 15.61 0.45
N GLY A 76 -7.44 15.22 0.18
CA GLY A 76 -6.64 15.85 -0.87
C GLY A 76 -6.74 15.18 -2.23
N GLY A 77 -7.06 13.90 -2.29
CA GLY A 77 -7.16 13.14 -3.54
C GLY A 77 -5.83 12.95 -4.26
N VAL A 78 -4.71 13.14 -3.57
CA VAL A 78 -3.35 13.04 -4.16
C VAL A 78 -2.41 12.23 -3.30
N CYS A 79 -1.51 11.50 -3.94
CA CYS A 79 -0.47 10.74 -3.27
C CYS A 79 0.75 10.54 -4.16
N THR A 80 1.85 10.13 -3.51
CA THR A 80 3.02 9.60 -4.22
C THR A 80 3.27 8.16 -3.81
N VAL A 81 3.71 7.35 -4.76
CA VAL A 81 4.22 5.99 -4.52
C VAL A 81 5.73 6.03 -4.68
N ASN A 82 6.46 5.89 -3.58
CA ASN A 82 7.91 5.95 -3.55
C ASN A 82 8.47 4.52 -3.39
N VAL A 83 9.16 4.02 -4.39
CA VAL A 83 9.71 2.65 -4.42
C VAL A 83 10.96 2.59 -3.56
N LEU A 84 10.96 1.75 -2.53
CA LEU A 84 12.14 1.56 -1.66
C LEU A 84 13.16 0.62 -2.28
N GLY A 85 14.45 0.90 -1.99
CA GLY A 85 15.58 0.05 -2.32
C GLY A 85 15.76 -1.11 -1.34
N SER A 86 16.40 -2.18 -1.78
CA SER A 86 16.62 -3.41 -1.00
C SER A 86 17.47 -3.22 0.28
N ASP A 87 18.13 -2.08 0.43
CA ASP A 87 18.89 -1.65 1.61
C ASP A 87 18.12 -0.68 2.52
N GLN A 88 16.86 -0.40 2.22
CA GLN A 88 16.04 0.62 2.91
C GLN A 88 15.01 0.01 3.87
N ASN A 89 15.26 -1.16 4.46
CA ASN A 89 14.38 -1.76 5.47
C ASN A 89 14.09 -0.82 6.65
N ALA A 90 15.09 -0.08 7.12
CA ALA A 90 14.91 0.87 8.22
C ALA A 90 13.92 2.00 7.87
N ILE A 91 13.90 2.45 6.61
CA ILE A 91 12.91 3.44 6.13
C ILE A 91 11.51 2.81 6.12
N ALA A 92 11.39 1.58 5.62
CA ALA A 92 10.12 0.85 5.62
C ALA A 92 9.56 0.68 7.03
N GLU A 93 10.37 0.23 8.00
CA GLU A 93 9.97 0.13 9.40
C GLU A 93 9.55 1.47 10.00
N HIS A 94 10.32 2.53 9.72
CA HIS A 94 10.04 3.87 10.25
C HIS A 94 8.65 4.36 9.84
N PHE A 95 8.29 4.25 8.55
CA PHE A 95 6.99 4.69 8.04
C PHE A 95 5.87 3.67 8.29
N GLY A 96 6.18 2.43 8.64
CA GLY A 96 5.23 1.40 9.09
C GLY A 96 4.65 1.67 10.48
N ARG A 97 5.37 2.40 11.34
CA ARG A 97 4.94 2.70 12.71
C ARG A 97 4.03 3.93 12.78
N SER A 98 3.13 3.95 13.76
CA SER A 98 2.35 5.14 14.08
C SER A 98 3.21 6.11 14.90
N ALA A 99 3.51 7.29 14.34
CA ALA A 99 4.24 8.36 15.04
C ALA A 99 3.77 9.73 14.55
N ARG A 100 3.86 10.77 15.42
CA ARG A 100 3.43 12.14 15.08
C ARG A 100 4.38 12.83 14.10
N ASP A 101 5.69 12.66 14.29
CA ASP A 101 6.72 13.42 13.57
C ASP A 101 7.52 12.51 12.59
N LYS A 102 6.89 11.49 12.03
CA LYS A 102 7.60 10.52 11.19
C LYS A 102 8.12 11.09 9.86
N MET A 103 7.66 12.27 9.45
CA MET A 103 8.21 12.98 8.29
C MET A 103 9.55 13.65 8.57
N ALA A 104 9.87 13.94 9.86
CA ALA A 104 11.09 14.61 10.26
C ALA A 104 12.33 13.71 10.04
N GLY A 105 13.44 14.32 9.65
CA GLY A 105 14.72 13.62 9.43
C GLY A 105 14.89 13.02 8.04
N PHE A 106 13.91 13.12 7.17
CA PHE A 106 13.94 12.69 5.77
C PHE A 106 13.88 13.90 4.82
N GLN A 107 14.39 13.71 3.60
CA GLN A 107 14.31 14.75 2.58
C GLN A 107 13.11 14.53 1.68
N TRP A 108 12.28 15.56 1.56
CA TRP A 108 11.06 15.55 0.78
C TRP A 108 11.13 16.57 -0.35
N GLN A 109 10.64 16.16 -1.51
CA GLN A 109 10.41 17.04 -2.65
C GLN A 109 8.95 16.91 -3.11
N GLN A 110 8.54 17.70 -4.07
CA GLN A 110 7.19 17.70 -4.63
C GLN A 110 7.26 17.79 -6.14
N ASP A 111 6.26 17.30 -6.82
CA ASP A 111 6.06 17.44 -8.26
C ASP A 111 4.65 18.02 -8.53
N GLN A 112 3.91 17.56 -9.51
CA GLN A 112 2.70 18.19 -10.03
C GLN A 112 1.54 18.21 -9.02
N THR A 113 1.39 17.16 -8.22
CA THR A 113 0.26 17.09 -7.24
C THR A 113 0.55 17.79 -5.92
N GLY A 114 1.81 18.07 -5.61
CA GLY A 114 2.23 18.63 -4.32
C GLY A 114 2.26 17.60 -3.17
N ALA A 115 1.97 16.33 -3.43
CA ALA A 115 2.16 15.27 -2.44
C ALA A 115 3.66 15.01 -2.18
N PRO A 116 4.06 14.61 -0.95
CA PRO A 116 5.48 14.49 -0.60
C PRO A 116 6.13 13.29 -1.28
N ILE A 117 7.26 13.52 -1.94
CA ILE A 117 8.12 12.54 -2.60
C ILE A 117 9.34 12.32 -1.72
N LEU A 118 9.63 11.08 -1.34
CA LEU A 118 10.81 10.70 -0.57
C LEU A 118 12.05 10.70 -1.47
N SER A 119 12.99 11.62 -1.20
CA SER A 119 14.17 11.82 -2.08
C SER A 119 15.11 10.61 -2.11
N GLU A 120 15.12 9.79 -1.05
CA GLU A 120 15.92 8.57 -0.91
C GLU A 120 15.37 7.37 -1.69
N SER A 121 14.13 7.44 -2.20
CA SER A 121 13.52 6.33 -2.95
C SER A 121 14.17 6.12 -4.32
N LEU A 122 14.02 4.92 -4.89
CA LEU A 122 14.55 4.60 -6.23
C LEU A 122 13.78 5.31 -7.34
N VAL A 123 12.46 5.26 -7.24
CA VAL A 123 11.50 5.78 -8.23
C VAL A 123 10.32 6.35 -7.47
N TYR A 124 9.72 7.40 -7.98
CA TYR A 124 8.41 7.84 -7.52
C TYR A 124 7.38 7.84 -8.66
N PHE A 125 6.12 7.71 -8.26
CA PHE A 125 4.95 7.97 -9.10
C PHE A 125 4.11 9.01 -8.37
N ASP A 126 3.88 10.15 -9.01
CA ASP A 126 3.02 11.22 -8.51
C ASP A 126 1.61 11.00 -9.05
N CYS A 127 0.62 10.87 -8.17
CA CYS A 127 -0.66 10.28 -8.49
C CYS A 127 -1.85 11.11 -8.00
N GLN A 128 -2.91 11.10 -8.80
CA GLN A 128 -4.22 11.61 -8.42
C GLN A 128 -5.22 10.44 -8.27
N VAL A 129 -5.95 10.40 -7.17
CA VAL A 129 -6.96 9.38 -6.92
C VAL A 129 -8.12 9.56 -7.89
N SER A 130 -8.48 8.50 -8.59
CA SER A 130 -9.63 8.45 -9.49
C SER A 130 -10.90 8.02 -8.75
N HIS A 131 -10.81 6.98 -7.95
CA HIS A 131 -11.91 6.45 -7.15
C HIS A 131 -11.40 5.49 -6.07
N TYR A 132 -12.31 5.12 -5.16
CA TYR A 132 -12.10 4.10 -4.13
C TYR A 132 -13.05 2.93 -4.32
N THR A 133 -12.60 1.72 -3.96
CA THR A 133 -13.40 0.49 -3.92
C THR A 133 -13.23 -0.18 -2.57
N ASP A 134 -14.31 -0.69 -1.98
CA ASP A 134 -14.26 -1.46 -0.73
C ASP A 134 -13.63 -2.84 -0.98
N ALA A 135 -12.76 -3.26 -0.07
CA ALA A 135 -12.03 -4.52 -0.13
C ALA A 135 -11.85 -5.10 1.29
N GLY A 136 -12.93 -5.62 1.87
CA GLY A 136 -12.93 -6.15 3.24
C GLY A 136 -12.73 -5.04 4.28
N ASP A 137 -11.67 -5.15 5.09
CA ASP A 137 -11.24 -4.17 6.09
C ASP A 137 -10.39 -3.04 5.50
N HIS A 138 -10.10 -3.10 4.20
CA HIS A 138 -9.32 -2.10 3.46
C HIS A 138 -10.17 -1.42 2.39
N LYS A 139 -9.63 -0.31 1.87
CA LYS A 139 -10.09 0.33 0.63
C LYS A 139 -8.98 0.30 -0.40
N ILE A 140 -9.34 0.06 -1.65
CA ILE A 140 -8.43 0.20 -2.77
C ILE A 140 -8.61 1.59 -3.37
N ALA A 141 -7.56 2.40 -3.30
CA ALA A 141 -7.48 3.65 -4.04
C ALA A 141 -6.93 3.35 -5.45
N VAL A 142 -7.72 3.64 -6.48
CA VAL A 142 -7.26 3.60 -7.87
C VAL A 142 -6.78 4.98 -8.25
N CYS A 143 -5.49 5.10 -8.59
CA CYS A 143 -4.79 6.35 -8.76
C CYS A 143 -4.23 6.47 -10.19
N LYS A 144 -4.50 7.60 -10.85
CA LYS A 144 -3.89 7.94 -12.13
C LYS A 144 -2.49 8.49 -11.90
N VAL A 145 -1.49 7.93 -12.57
CA VAL A 145 -0.13 8.46 -12.58
C VAL A 145 -0.10 9.73 -13.43
N ILE A 146 0.29 10.85 -12.81
CA ILE A 146 0.39 12.17 -13.43
C ILE A 146 1.83 12.46 -13.84
N ALA A 147 2.80 12.07 -13.00
CA ALA A 147 4.22 12.17 -13.26
C ALA A 147 4.96 11.00 -12.62
N ALA A 148 6.15 10.68 -13.11
CA ALA A 148 7.02 9.68 -12.52
C ALA A 148 8.47 9.93 -12.93
N ALA A 149 9.42 9.65 -12.06
CA ALA A 149 10.85 9.69 -12.39
C ALA A 149 11.67 8.73 -11.53
N ARG A 150 12.87 8.41 -12.03
CA ARG A 150 13.91 7.73 -11.26
C ARG A 150 14.70 8.78 -10.46
N LEU A 151 14.90 8.49 -9.17
CA LEU A 151 15.70 9.32 -8.28
C LEU A 151 17.06 8.69 -7.98
N ASN A 152 17.08 7.40 -7.69
CA ASN A 152 18.29 6.66 -7.34
C ASN A 152 18.35 5.32 -8.07
N GLU A 153 19.56 4.77 -8.21
CA GLU A 153 19.78 3.42 -8.71
C GLU A 153 19.67 2.40 -7.58
N GLY A 154 19.25 1.18 -7.89
CA GLY A 154 19.15 0.10 -6.90
C GLY A 154 18.20 -1.00 -7.34
N ARG A 155 18.03 -1.99 -6.47
CA ARG A 155 17.04 -3.06 -6.62
C ARG A 155 15.87 -2.78 -5.68
N PRO A 156 14.63 -2.96 -6.10
CA PRO A 156 13.47 -2.78 -5.22
C PRO A 156 13.52 -3.71 -3.99
N LEU A 157 13.07 -3.19 -2.86
CA LEU A 157 12.83 -3.97 -1.65
C LEU A 157 11.59 -4.84 -1.86
N LEU A 158 11.69 -6.13 -1.56
CA LEU A 158 10.59 -7.07 -1.64
C LEU A 158 9.97 -7.31 -0.26
N TYR A 159 8.65 -7.40 -0.20
CA TYR A 159 7.90 -7.59 1.03
C TYR A 159 8.33 -8.85 1.80
N ASN A 160 8.59 -9.97 1.13
CA ASN A 160 9.07 -11.21 1.76
C ASN A 160 10.48 -11.10 2.39
N GLN A 161 11.17 -9.98 2.21
CA GLN A 161 12.47 -9.69 2.83
C GLN A 161 12.35 -8.86 4.11
N THR A 162 11.14 -8.41 4.47
CA THR A 162 10.90 -7.51 5.60
C THR A 162 10.53 -8.23 6.91
N GLY A 163 10.46 -9.56 6.90
CA GLY A 163 10.03 -10.35 8.07
C GLY A 163 8.55 -10.13 8.39
N ASP A 164 8.24 -9.82 9.66
CA ASP A 164 6.90 -9.53 10.15
C ASP A 164 6.72 -8.04 10.48
N MET A 165 7.23 -7.18 9.62
CA MET A 165 7.26 -5.73 9.82
C MET A 165 5.85 -5.12 9.96
N ASP A 166 4.85 -5.70 9.34
CA ASP A 166 3.45 -5.26 9.36
C ASP A 166 2.62 -5.90 10.47
N GLY A 167 3.19 -6.84 11.26
CA GLY A 167 2.49 -7.56 12.32
C GLY A 167 1.40 -8.49 11.79
N SER A 168 1.45 -8.89 10.51
CA SER A 168 0.41 -9.73 9.91
C SER A 168 0.31 -11.11 10.53
N SER A 169 1.37 -11.62 11.16
CA SER A 169 1.34 -12.89 11.89
C SER A 169 0.32 -12.91 13.03
N GLU A 170 0.10 -11.77 13.71
CA GLU A 170 -0.85 -11.64 14.80
C GLU A 170 -2.32 -11.56 14.34
N LEU A 171 -2.57 -11.22 13.07
CA LEU A 171 -3.93 -11.07 12.53
C LEU A 171 -4.60 -12.40 12.20
N TYR A 172 -3.84 -13.48 12.13
CA TYR A 172 -4.32 -14.80 11.73
C TYR A 172 -4.25 -15.84 12.87
N GLU A 173 -3.85 -15.43 14.09
CA GLU A 173 -3.94 -16.24 15.31
C GLU A 173 -5.37 -16.21 15.89
#